data_70cc03a30d215db59efa3137c9ccff00
#
_entry.id   70cc03a30d215db59efa3137c9ccff00
#
_cell.length_a   1.000
_cell.length_b   1.000
_cell.length_c   1.000
_cell.angle_alpha   90.00
_cell.angle_beta   90.00
_cell.angle_gamma   90.00
#
_symmetry.space_group_name_H-M   'P 1'
#
loop_
_entity.id
_entity.type
_entity.pdbx_description
1 polymer ?
#
loop_
_entity_poly.entity_id
_entity_poly.type
_entity_poly.pdbx_seq_one_letter_code
_entity_poly.pdbx_strand_id
1 'polypeptide(L)'
;MQIRTDLAVEQQELCAEKPRGVESTVTKKNGVIVDKIVVKTAEGAAALGKPVGTYITVQTPPFSRDVPTLGQVQTVADELKAFLPFGGTVLVAGLGNTKITPDALGPKTAANIFA
;
A
#
# COMPACT_ATOMS: atom_id res chain seq x y z
N MET A 1 18.17 -19.42 -1.23
CA MET A 1 17.43 -18.70 -2.27
C MET A 1 16.85 -17.43 -1.68
N GLN A 2 17.14 -16.31 -2.29
CA GLN A 2 16.62 -15.03 -1.80
C GLN A 2 15.26 -14.76 -2.43
N ILE A 3 14.23 -14.64 -1.60
CA ILE A 3 12.89 -14.28 -2.05
C ILE A 3 12.83 -12.75 -2.13
N ARG A 4 12.43 -12.23 -3.28
CA ARG A 4 12.18 -10.80 -3.46
C ARG A 4 10.68 -10.54 -3.39
N THR A 5 10.33 -9.50 -2.67
CA THR A 5 8.95 -9.02 -2.60
C THR A 5 8.93 -7.50 -2.55
N ASP A 6 7.92 -6.90 -3.17
CA ASP A 6 7.75 -5.45 -3.18
C ASP A 6 6.97 -4.94 -1.95
N LEU A 7 6.32 -5.84 -1.21
CA LEU A 7 5.56 -5.46 -0.03
C LEU A 7 6.43 -5.42 1.22
N ALA A 8 6.38 -4.30 1.94
CA ALA A 8 7.12 -4.13 3.18
C ALA A 8 6.65 -5.11 4.27
N VAL A 9 5.36 -5.42 4.31
CA VAL A 9 4.80 -6.38 5.25
C VAL A 9 5.38 -7.78 5.03
N GLU A 10 5.54 -8.20 3.78
CA GLU A 10 6.14 -9.49 3.44
C GLU A 10 7.62 -9.52 3.79
N GLN A 11 8.35 -8.43 3.56
CA GLN A 11 9.76 -8.31 3.96
C GLN A 11 9.91 -8.41 5.47
N GLN A 12 9.02 -7.80 6.23
CA GLN A 12 9.04 -7.88 7.68
C GLN A 12 8.77 -9.30 8.18
N GLU A 13 7.84 -10.02 7.54
CA GLU A 13 7.53 -11.41 7.87
C GLU A 13 8.72 -12.35 7.61
N LEU A 14 9.56 -12.03 6.64
CA LEU A 14 10.77 -12.79 6.34
C LEU A 14 11.92 -12.52 7.32
N CYS A 15 11.84 -11.47 8.11
CA CYS A 15 12.84 -11.18 9.13
C CYS A 15 12.60 -12.03 10.39
N ALA A 16 13.67 -12.65 10.92
CA ALA A 16 13.59 -13.48 12.14
C ALA A 16 13.20 -12.64 13.37
N GLU A 17 13.61 -11.38 13.41
CA GLU A 17 13.29 -10.43 14.46
C GLU A 17 12.88 -9.10 13.84
N LYS A 18 12.06 -8.33 14.59
CA LYS A 18 11.69 -6.98 14.15
C LYS A 18 12.94 -6.08 14.13
N PRO A 19 13.31 -5.51 12.96
CA PRO A 19 14.49 -4.65 12.88
C PRO A 19 14.37 -3.39 13.75
N ARG A 20 15.49 -2.91 14.26
CA ARG A 20 15.53 -1.60 14.91
C ARG A 20 15.24 -0.51 13.90
N GLY A 21 14.55 0.53 14.35
CA GLY A 21 14.17 1.65 13.48
C GLY A 21 13.02 1.33 12.53
N VAL A 22 12.33 0.21 12.73
CA VAL A 22 11.13 -0.16 12.00
C VAL A 22 9.97 -0.28 12.97
N GLU A 23 8.90 0.47 12.73
CA GLU A 23 7.66 0.35 13.49
C GLU A 23 6.60 -0.28 12.60
N SER A 24 5.79 -1.16 13.18
CA SER A 24 4.67 -1.75 12.46
C SER A 24 3.40 -1.69 13.30
N THR A 25 2.30 -1.40 12.63
CA THR A 25 0.97 -1.32 13.24
C THR A 25 -0.01 -2.04 12.33
N VAL A 26 -0.86 -2.89 12.92
CA VAL A 26 -1.94 -3.56 12.20
C VAL A 26 -3.26 -3.05 12.74
N THR A 27 -4.12 -2.56 11.85
CA THR A 27 -5.45 -2.08 12.20
C THR A 27 -6.48 -2.82 11.35
N LYS A 28 -7.55 -3.29 11.97
CA LYS A 28 -8.68 -3.89 11.28
C LYS A 28 -9.89 -2.98 11.41
N LYS A 29 -10.43 -2.54 10.28
CA LYS A 29 -11.57 -1.61 10.23
C LYS A 29 -12.44 -1.91 9.00
N ASN A 30 -13.74 -2.00 9.20
CA ASN A 30 -14.72 -2.22 8.11
C ASN A 30 -14.41 -3.46 7.25
N GLY A 31 -13.88 -4.53 7.85
CA GLY A 31 -13.49 -5.74 7.11
C GLY A 31 -12.19 -5.59 6.31
N VAL A 32 -11.48 -4.49 6.48
CA VAL A 32 -10.22 -4.20 5.82
C VAL A 32 -9.09 -4.25 6.83
N ILE A 33 -8.00 -4.91 6.48
CA ILE A 33 -6.80 -4.96 7.31
C ILE A 33 -5.78 -3.97 6.74
N VAL A 34 -5.31 -3.06 7.58
CA VAL A 34 -4.30 -2.06 7.21
C VAL A 34 -3.03 -2.35 7.97
N ASP A 35 -1.99 -2.75 7.25
CA ASP A 35 -0.64 -2.93 7.79
C ASP A 35 0.18 -1.70 7.47
N LYS A 36 0.65 -1.01 8.48
CA LYS A 36 1.49 0.18 8.33
C LYS A 36 2.89 -0.11 8.87
N ILE A 37 3.88 0.04 8.02
CA ILE A 37 5.28 -0.13 8.37
C ILE A 37 6.00 1.19 8.14
N VAL A 38 6.67 1.69 9.16
CA VAL A 38 7.47 2.92 9.08
C VAL A 38 8.93 2.58 9.28
N VAL A 39 9.73 2.80 8.26
CA VAL A 39 11.19 2.65 8.32
C VAL A 39 11.77 4.02 8.65
N LYS A 40 12.31 4.16 9.86
CA LYS A 40 12.76 5.46 10.41
C LYS A 40 14.24 5.72 10.24
N THR A 41 15.07 4.67 10.20
CA THR A 41 16.53 4.78 10.21
C THR A 41 17.17 4.04 9.06
N ALA A 42 18.41 4.41 8.74
CA ALA A 42 19.21 3.71 7.74
C ALA A 42 19.48 2.24 8.15
N GLU A 43 19.64 1.98 9.45
CA GLU A 43 19.79 0.63 9.98
C GLU A 43 18.55 -0.22 9.71
N GLY A 44 17.37 0.33 9.98
CA GLY A 44 16.09 -0.32 9.68
C GLY A 44 15.90 -0.55 8.19
N ALA A 45 16.28 0.41 7.36
CA ALA A 45 16.21 0.29 5.91
C ALA A 45 17.09 -0.87 5.40
N ALA A 46 18.32 -0.97 5.89
CA ALA A 46 19.24 -2.04 5.52
C ALA A 46 18.71 -3.41 5.97
N ALA A 47 18.19 -3.50 7.19
CA ALA A 47 17.67 -4.75 7.74
C ALA A 47 16.40 -5.24 7.02
N LEU A 48 15.49 -4.32 6.66
CA LEU A 48 14.24 -4.67 5.98
C LEU A 48 14.40 -4.79 4.45
N GLY A 49 15.43 -4.20 3.88
CA GLY A 49 15.61 -4.13 2.43
C GLY A 49 14.69 -3.11 1.76
N LYS A 50 14.24 -2.11 2.49
CA LYS A 50 13.38 -1.03 2.00
C LYS A 50 13.91 0.34 2.44
N PRO A 51 13.86 1.37 1.59
CA PRO A 51 14.27 2.72 1.97
C PRO A 51 13.49 3.27 3.16
N VAL A 52 14.06 4.26 3.83
CA VAL A 52 13.37 5.03 4.86
C VAL A 52 12.08 5.61 4.28
N GLY A 53 10.98 5.40 4.97
CA GLY A 53 9.65 5.85 4.52
C GLY A 53 8.52 5.11 5.20
N THR A 54 7.31 5.40 4.75
CA THR A 54 6.08 4.79 5.24
C THR A 54 5.50 3.88 4.16
N TYR A 55 5.18 2.64 4.55
CA TYR A 55 4.62 1.62 3.67
C TYR A 55 3.30 1.15 4.24
N ILE A 56 2.24 1.25 3.45
CA ILE A 56 0.90 0.83 3.86
C ILE A 56 0.41 -0.26 2.92
N THR A 57 0.05 -1.41 3.49
CA THR A 57 -0.58 -2.50 2.77
C THR A 57 -2.03 -2.62 3.24
N VAL A 58 -2.96 -2.54 2.30
CA VAL A 58 -4.39 -2.65 2.59
C VAL A 58 -4.89 -3.97 2.01
N GLN A 59 -5.39 -4.84 2.88
CA GLN A 59 -5.97 -6.12 2.49
C GLN A 59 -7.49 -6.00 2.52
N THR A 60 -8.11 -6.15 1.36
CA THR A 60 -9.56 -6.08 1.20
C THR A 60 -10.12 -7.39 0.66
N PRO A 61 -11.42 -7.67 0.88
CA PRO A 61 -12.09 -8.74 0.14
C PRO A 61 -12.02 -8.47 -1.36
N PRO A 62 -12.03 -9.53 -2.21
CA PRO A 62 -12.00 -9.36 -3.66
C PRO A 62 -13.22 -8.59 -4.16
N PHE A 63 -13.00 -7.55 -4.93
CA PHE A 63 -14.08 -6.75 -5.53
C PHE A 63 -14.73 -7.44 -6.74
N SER A 64 -14.14 -8.53 -7.22
CA SER A 64 -14.69 -9.32 -8.32
C SER A 64 -15.97 -10.08 -7.96
N ARG A 65 -16.24 -10.29 -6.67
CA ARG A 65 -17.44 -11.01 -6.18
C ARG A 65 -18.53 -10.09 -5.69
N ASP A 66 -18.15 -9.03 -5.01
CA ASP A 66 -19.07 -8.10 -4.37
C ASP A 66 -18.67 -6.66 -4.61
N VAL A 67 -19.64 -5.77 -4.65
CA VAL A 67 -19.38 -4.34 -4.68
C VAL A 67 -18.77 -3.93 -3.33
N PRO A 68 -17.65 -3.17 -3.32
CA PRO A 68 -17.08 -2.73 -2.06
C PRO A 68 -18.05 -1.85 -1.28
N THR A 69 -18.07 -2.02 0.05
CA THR A 69 -18.89 -1.19 0.92
C THR A 69 -18.30 0.23 0.99
N LEU A 70 -19.14 1.20 1.35
CA LEU A 70 -18.69 2.58 1.54
C LEU A 70 -17.57 2.66 2.60
N GLY A 71 -17.69 1.85 3.67
CA GLY A 71 -16.66 1.79 4.72
C GLY A 71 -15.31 1.28 4.20
N GLN A 72 -15.30 0.30 3.30
CA GLN A 72 -14.09 -0.21 2.67
C GLN A 72 -13.44 0.87 1.80
N VAL A 73 -14.22 1.53 0.97
CA VAL A 73 -13.74 2.62 0.12
C VAL A 73 -13.19 3.77 0.97
N GLN A 74 -13.88 4.13 2.04
CA GLN A 74 -13.47 5.21 2.94
C GLN A 74 -12.14 4.88 3.64
N THR A 75 -11.94 3.63 4.05
CA THR A 75 -10.69 3.20 4.68
C THR A 75 -9.50 3.37 3.73
N VAL A 76 -9.64 2.96 2.47
CA VAL A 76 -8.59 3.15 1.46
C VAL A 76 -8.35 4.64 1.20
N ALA A 77 -9.40 5.42 1.08
CA ALA A 77 -9.30 6.86 0.84
C ALA A 77 -8.59 7.59 1.99
N ASP A 78 -8.89 7.24 3.23
CA ASP A 78 -8.27 7.83 4.41
C ASP A 78 -6.75 7.55 4.45
N GLU A 79 -6.33 6.35 4.08
CA GLU A 79 -4.91 6.02 3.99
C GLU A 79 -4.21 6.80 2.88
N LEU A 80 -4.86 6.96 1.73
CA LEU A 80 -4.32 7.76 0.62
C LEU A 80 -4.16 9.24 0.98
N LYS A 81 -5.10 9.81 1.73
CA LYS A 81 -5.05 11.22 2.11
C LYS A 81 -3.77 11.59 2.86
N ALA A 82 -3.23 10.67 3.65
CA ALA A 82 -2.01 10.89 4.41
C ALA A 82 -0.78 11.13 3.51
N PHE A 83 -0.82 10.66 2.27
CA PHE A 83 0.27 10.80 1.29
C PHE A 83 0.06 11.97 0.32
N LEU A 84 -1.13 12.51 0.23
CA LEU A 84 -1.44 13.57 -0.73
C LEU A 84 -1.09 14.95 -0.18
N PRO A 85 -0.50 15.84 -1.00
CA PRO A 85 -0.23 17.20 -0.59
C PRO A 85 -1.52 18.01 -0.49
N PHE A 86 -1.51 19.06 0.34
CA PHE A 86 -2.67 19.95 0.49
C PHE A 86 -2.88 20.89 -0.69
N GLY A 87 -1.93 21.02 -1.57
CA GLY A 87 -2.04 21.92 -2.73
C GLY A 87 -0.97 21.61 -3.76
N GLY A 88 -0.98 22.38 -4.84
CA GLY A 88 -0.06 22.19 -5.95
C GLY A 88 -0.59 21.22 -7.00
N THR A 89 0.30 20.80 -7.89
CA THR A 89 -0.03 19.89 -8.99
C THR A 89 0.34 18.47 -8.61
N VAL A 90 -0.56 17.54 -8.85
CA VAL A 90 -0.35 16.11 -8.63
C VAL A 90 -0.44 15.38 -9.96
N LEU A 91 0.63 14.64 -10.29
CA LEU A 91 0.62 13.75 -11.44
C LEU A 91 0.13 12.37 -11.01
N VAL A 92 -0.90 11.88 -11.67
CA VAL A 92 -1.42 10.52 -11.44
C VAL A 92 -1.01 9.64 -12.61
N ALA A 93 -0.24 8.59 -12.34
CA ALA A 93 0.22 7.65 -13.35
C ALA A 93 -0.37 6.27 -13.09
N GLY A 94 -1.23 5.80 -13.99
CA GLY A 94 -1.80 4.47 -13.94
C GLY A 94 -0.99 3.50 -14.80
N LEU A 95 -0.20 2.63 -14.18
CA LEU A 95 0.63 1.66 -14.87
C LEU A 95 -0.13 0.34 -15.04
N GLY A 96 0.02 -0.27 -16.20
CA GLY A 96 -0.57 -1.57 -16.47
C GLY A 96 -0.98 -1.74 -17.94
N ASN A 97 -1.57 -2.89 -18.22
CA ASN A 97 -2.02 -3.25 -19.57
C ASN A 97 -3.56 -3.33 -19.59
N THR A 98 -4.21 -2.44 -20.34
CA THR A 98 -5.68 -2.37 -20.43
C THR A 98 -6.31 -3.62 -21.04
N LYS A 99 -5.54 -4.43 -21.75
CA LYS A 99 -6.02 -5.67 -22.39
C LYS A 99 -6.03 -6.87 -21.46
N ILE A 100 -5.36 -6.78 -20.31
CA ILE A 100 -5.29 -7.85 -19.31
C ILE A 100 -6.04 -7.36 -18.07
N THR A 101 -7.15 -8.03 -17.73
CA THR A 101 -8.06 -7.58 -16.68
C THR A 101 -7.39 -7.25 -15.33
N PRO A 102 -6.57 -8.12 -14.73
CA PRO A 102 -5.94 -7.79 -13.46
C PRO A 102 -4.95 -6.63 -13.57
N ASP A 103 -4.29 -6.50 -14.71
CA ASP A 103 -3.26 -5.50 -14.96
C ASP A 103 -3.83 -4.16 -15.45
N ALA A 104 -5.12 -4.11 -15.70
CA ALA A 104 -5.82 -2.91 -16.16
C ALA A 104 -6.23 -1.96 -15.01
N LEU A 105 -6.04 -2.36 -13.77
CA LEU A 105 -6.48 -1.57 -12.60
C LEU A 105 -5.87 -0.17 -12.57
N GLY A 106 -4.55 -0.06 -12.79
CA GLY A 106 -3.86 1.23 -12.81
C GLY A 106 -4.42 2.19 -13.86
N PRO A 107 -4.41 1.80 -15.16
CA PRO A 107 -4.96 2.66 -16.23
C PRO A 107 -6.42 3.04 -16.03
N LYS A 108 -7.26 2.10 -15.61
CA LYS A 108 -8.69 2.37 -15.36
C LYS A 108 -8.90 3.33 -14.18
N THR A 109 -8.11 3.18 -13.13
CA THR A 109 -8.17 4.07 -11.98
C THR A 109 -7.78 5.48 -12.38
N ALA A 110 -6.66 5.64 -13.10
CA ALA A 110 -6.22 6.95 -13.57
C ALA A 110 -7.25 7.63 -14.48
N ALA A 111 -7.91 6.86 -15.35
CA ALA A 111 -8.93 7.38 -16.25
C ALA A 111 -10.18 7.90 -15.51
N ASN A 112 -10.43 7.44 -14.30
CA ASN A 112 -11.60 7.85 -13.49
C ASN A 112 -11.30 8.98 -12.50
N ILE A 113 -10.10 9.51 -12.49
CA ILE A 113 -9.74 10.65 -11.66
C ILE A 113 -10.00 11.94 -12.42
N PHE A 114 -10.76 12.83 -11.82
CA PHE A 114 -11.03 14.15 -12.38
C PHE A 114 -9.86 15.09 -12.05
N ALA A 115 -9.29 15.64 -13.07
CA ALA A 115 -8.19 16.59 -12.94
C ALA A 115 -8.70 18.01 -12.68
#